data_aa98935422236aae7a0d784fa81e1419
#
_entry.id   aa98935422236aae7a0d784fa81e1419
#
_cell.length_a   1.000
_cell.length_b   1.000
_cell.length_c   1.000
_cell.angle_alpha   90.00
_cell.angle_beta   90.00
_cell.angle_gamma   90.00
#
_symmetry.space_group_name_H-M   'P 1'
#
loop_
_entity.id
_entity.type
_entity.pdbx_description
1 polymer ?
#
loop_
_entity_poly.entity_id
_entity_poly.type
_entity_poly.pdbx_seq_one_letter_code
_entity_poly.pdbx_strand_id
1 'polypeptide(L)'
;MRFPLEVFDVVSKVWPREKAIGVRFSATDWVDRSSWDIKESKVFAHELNKRGCHFIDVSSAGNSPEQQIEVGPGYQTGFASEIRRETGLTTMAVGQITEPFQAEAIIRTGQADMVSMARGMLADPRWAWHAAEALGEQASYAPQYMRSSKSLRGLPIPGNPPVAK
;
A
#
# COMPACT_ATOMS: atom_id res chain seq x y z
N MET A 1 13.95 16.73 9.85
CA MET A 1 12.46 16.73 9.94
C MET A 1 11.80 18.07 9.65
N ARG A 2 12.39 19.24 9.92
CA ARG A 2 11.72 20.55 9.76
C ARG A 2 11.13 20.75 8.36
N PHE A 3 11.93 20.64 7.32
CA PHE A 3 11.50 20.90 5.94
C PHE A 3 10.29 20.06 5.49
N PRO A 4 10.24 18.70 5.63
CA PRO A 4 9.08 17.94 5.22
C PRO A 4 7.82 18.25 6.03
N LEU A 5 7.94 18.66 7.30
CA LEU A 5 6.80 19.11 8.10
C LEU A 5 6.27 20.46 7.62
N GLU A 6 7.15 21.41 7.28
CA GLU A 6 6.75 22.68 6.67
C GLU A 6 6.03 22.46 5.32
N VAL A 7 6.50 21.52 4.50
CA VAL A 7 5.81 21.15 3.25
C VAL A 7 4.41 20.59 3.54
N PHE A 8 4.28 19.67 4.51
CA PHE A 8 2.98 19.15 4.91
C PHE A 8 2.03 20.25 5.38
N ASP A 9 2.52 21.18 6.21
CA ASP A 9 1.74 22.31 6.74
C ASP A 9 1.26 23.24 5.62
N VAL A 10 2.07 23.47 4.59
CA VAL A 10 1.68 24.31 3.43
C VAL A 10 0.64 23.59 2.58
N VAL A 11 0.83 22.32 2.29
CA VAL A 11 -0.09 21.53 1.48
C VAL A 11 -1.44 21.40 2.19
N SER A 12 -1.44 21.08 3.48
CA SER A 12 -2.67 20.88 4.25
C SER A 12 -3.55 22.13 4.33
N LYS A 13 -2.96 23.35 4.26
CA LYS A 13 -3.70 24.62 4.26
C LYS A 13 -4.56 24.82 3.03
N VAL A 14 -4.15 24.27 1.89
CA VAL A 14 -4.84 24.43 0.60
C VAL A 14 -5.59 23.16 0.18
N TRP A 15 -5.36 22.05 0.89
CA TRP A 15 -6.02 20.79 0.58
C TRP A 15 -7.47 20.82 1.07
N PRO A 16 -8.45 20.36 0.27
CA PRO A 16 -9.85 20.31 0.71
C PRO A 16 -10.03 19.46 1.96
N ARG A 17 -10.71 20.00 2.96
CA ARG A 17 -10.85 19.35 4.27
C ARG A 17 -11.61 18.02 4.24
N GLU A 18 -12.46 17.84 3.23
CA GLU A 18 -13.24 16.63 3.01
C GLU A 18 -12.43 15.49 2.34
N LYS A 19 -11.18 15.76 1.95
CA LYS A 19 -10.30 14.78 1.33
C LYS A 19 -9.19 14.35 2.29
N ALA A 20 -8.90 13.06 2.29
CA ALA A 20 -7.78 12.54 3.05
C ALA A 20 -6.45 13.09 2.52
N ILE A 21 -5.53 13.42 3.43
CA ILE A 21 -4.16 13.80 3.15
C ILE A 21 -3.23 12.85 3.88
N GLY A 22 -2.24 12.31 3.20
CA GLY A 22 -1.26 11.39 3.76
C GLY A 22 0.14 11.69 3.28
N VAL A 23 1.13 11.00 3.85
CA VAL A 23 2.53 11.14 3.50
C VAL A 23 3.13 9.77 3.21
N ARG A 24 3.89 9.67 2.12
CA ARG A 24 4.76 8.53 1.88
C ARG A 24 6.19 8.93 2.21
N PHE A 25 6.86 8.10 3.01
CA PHE A 25 8.28 8.29 3.31
C PHE A 25 9.03 6.96 3.50
N SER A 26 10.36 7.03 3.45
CA SER A 26 11.23 5.89 3.74
C SER A 26 11.44 5.76 5.25
N ALA A 27 11.06 4.62 5.81
CA ALA A 27 11.17 4.36 7.25
C ALA A 27 12.61 4.14 7.71
N THR A 28 13.51 3.75 6.80
CA THR A 28 14.94 3.56 7.05
C THR A 28 15.72 3.70 5.76
N ASP A 29 16.97 4.14 5.86
CA ASP A 29 17.90 4.21 4.72
C ASP A 29 18.66 2.89 4.51
N TRP A 30 18.52 1.90 5.39
CA TRP A 30 19.22 0.61 5.33
C TRP A 30 20.75 0.73 5.32
N VAL A 31 21.26 1.71 6.07
CA VAL A 31 22.70 1.97 6.22
C VAL A 31 23.03 1.91 7.71
N ASP A 32 24.00 1.07 8.08
CA ASP A 32 24.37 0.80 9.50
C ASP A 32 24.68 2.04 10.33
N ARG A 33 25.14 3.11 9.70
CA ARG A 33 25.48 4.38 10.33
C ARG A 33 24.56 5.52 9.92
N SER A 34 23.37 5.18 9.43
CA SER A 34 22.38 6.19 9.08
C SER A 34 21.86 6.90 10.33
N SER A 35 21.61 8.19 10.19
CA SER A 35 20.86 8.98 11.16
C SER A 35 19.34 8.88 10.94
N TRP A 36 18.87 8.10 9.94
CA TRP A 36 17.47 7.90 9.65
C TRP A 36 17.10 6.42 9.68
N ASP A 37 16.46 6.04 10.76
CA ASP A 37 15.94 4.69 10.97
C ASP A 37 14.48 4.72 11.47
N ILE A 38 13.98 3.58 11.89
CA ILE A 38 12.59 3.45 12.37
C ILE A 38 12.31 4.31 13.62
N LYS A 39 13.31 4.67 14.42
CA LYS A 39 13.11 5.51 15.60
C LYS A 39 12.78 6.95 15.19
N GLU A 40 13.59 7.52 14.31
CA GLU A 40 13.34 8.86 13.74
C GLU A 40 12.04 8.88 12.95
N SER A 41 11.74 7.80 12.24
CA SER A 41 10.50 7.64 11.48
C SER A 41 9.26 7.64 12.37
N LYS A 42 9.31 7.02 13.54
CA LYS A 42 8.22 7.08 14.54
C LYS A 42 8.04 8.50 15.08
N VAL A 43 9.13 9.21 15.37
CA VAL A 43 9.05 10.62 15.80
C VAL A 43 8.42 11.48 14.70
N PHE A 44 8.82 11.27 13.44
CA PHE A 44 8.26 12.00 12.30
C PHE A 44 6.77 11.69 12.10
N ALA A 45 6.37 10.44 12.26
CA ALA A 45 4.98 10.02 12.17
C ALA A 45 4.12 10.65 13.28
N HIS A 46 4.61 10.74 14.51
CA HIS A 46 3.94 11.47 15.59
C HIS A 46 3.75 12.96 15.27
N GLU A 47 4.77 13.60 14.70
CA GLU A 47 4.68 15.00 14.30
C GLU A 47 3.67 15.22 13.15
N LEU A 48 3.58 14.28 12.21
CA LEU A 48 2.56 14.29 11.16
C LEU A 48 1.16 14.08 11.74
N ASN A 49 1.00 13.16 12.69
CA ASN A 49 -0.27 12.91 13.38
C ASN A 49 -0.80 14.18 14.07
N LYS A 50 0.06 14.87 14.83
CA LYS A 50 -0.28 16.15 15.47
C LYS A 50 -0.73 17.23 14.50
N ARG A 51 -0.32 17.15 13.23
CA ARG A 51 -0.67 18.08 12.15
C ARG A 51 -1.90 17.65 11.35
N GLY A 52 -2.56 16.56 11.74
CA GLY A 52 -3.75 16.05 11.07
C GLY A 52 -3.47 15.24 9.80
N CYS A 53 -2.32 14.60 9.71
CA CYS A 53 -2.07 13.57 8.70
C CYS A 53 -3.02 12.39 8.91
N HIS A 54 -3.69 11.95 7.85
CA HIS A 54 -4.69 10.89 7.95
C HIS A 54 -4.09 9.48 7.79
N PHE A 55 -3.05 9.33 6.96
CA PHE A 55 -2.41 8.04 6.74
C PHE A 55 -0.95 8.19 6.32
N ILE A 56 -0.20 7.12 6.53
CA ILE A 56 1.21 7.03 6.10
C ILE A 56 1.40 5.81 5.20
N ASP A 57 1.94 6.02 4.01
CA ASP A 57 2.46 4.96 3.13
C ASP A 57 3.93 4.72 3.51
N VAL A 58 4.18 3.59 4.15
CA VAL A 58 5.47 3.28 4.77
C VAL A 58 6.33 2.48 3.81
N SER A 59 7.28 3.17 3.19
CA SER A 59 8.28 2.59 2.30
C SER A 59 9.65 2.52 2.99
N SER A 60 10.68 2.16 2.26
CA SER A 60 12.08 2.25 2.71
C SER A 60 13.03 2.32 1.54
N ALA A 61 14.31 2.63 1.79
CA ALA A 61 15.38 2.63 0.80
C ALA A 61 15.36 3.75 -0.26
N GLY A 62 16.32 3.68 -1.16
CA GLY A 62 16.45 4.57 -2.32
C GLY A 62 17.26 5.84 -2.06
N ASN A 63 17.76 6.05 -0.84
CA ASN A 63 18.43 7.29 -0.44
C ASN A 63 19.97 7.18 -0.44
N SER A 64 20.53 5.97 -0.39
CA SER A 64 21.97 5.77 -0.36
C SER A 64 22.42 4.60 -1.25
N PRO A 65 23.57 4.72 -1.93
CA PRO A 65 24.17 3.60 -2.62
C PRO A 65 24.76 2.54 -1.68
N GLU A 66 24.95 2.87 -0.40
CA GLU A 66 25.49 1.98 0.63
C GLU A 66 24.42 1.11 1.32
N GLN A 67 23.17 1.24 0.91
CA GLN A 67 22.06 0.50 1.50
C GLN A 67 22.22 -1.01 1.37
N GLN A 68 21.97 -1.73 2.45
CA GLN A 68 21.99 -3.19 2.50
C GLN A 68 20.58 -3.69 2.84
N ILE A 69 19.85 -4.11 1.81
CA ILE A 69 18.44 -4.49 1.96
C ILE A 69 18.29 -5.99 1.75
N GLU A 70 17.77 -6.68 2.73
CA GLU A 70 17.28 -8.04 2.58
C GLU A 70 15.88 -8.01 1.96
N VAL A 71 15.83 -8.14 0.64
CA VAL A 71 14.59 -8.05 -0.11
C VAL A 71 13.85 -9.39 -0.09
N GLY A 72 12.57 -9.36 0.28
CA GLY A 72 11.69 -10.53 0.29
C GLY A 72 10.22 -10.13 0.37
N PRO A 73 9.29 -11.09 0.29
CA PRO A 73 7.86 -10.81 0.38
C PRO A 73 7.49 -10.08 1.68
N GLY A 74 6.99 -8.84 1.57
CA GLY A 74 6.57 -8.05 2.72
C GLY A 74 7.72 -7.45 3.56
N TYR A 75 8.95 -7.37 3.04
CA TYR A 75 10.15 -6.96 3.80
C TYR A 75 10.04 -5.60 4.51
N GLN A 76 9.13 -4.74 4.11
CA GLN A 76 8.89 -3.43 4.73
C GLN A 76 7.66 -3.40 5.66
N THR A 77 6.88 -4.47 5.72
CA THR A 77 5.60 -4.51 6.48
C THR A 77 5.83 -4.27 7.98
N GLY A 78 6.95 -4.74 8.53
CA GLY A 78 7.30 -4.50 9.93
C GLY A 78 7.35 -3.03 10.31
N PHE A 79 7.84 -2.16 9.43
CA PHE A 79 7.90 -0.72 9.68
C PHE A 79 6.49 -0.09 9.74
N ALA A 80 5.59 -0.50 8.84
CA ALA A 80 4.20 -0.05 8.87
C ALA A 80 3.53 -0.47 10.18
N SER A 81 3.73 -1.71 10.61
CA SER A 81 3.20 -2.25 11.86
C SER A 81 3.71 -1.47 13.09
N GLU A 82 5.01 -1.15 13.14
CA GLU A 82 5.56 -0.38 14.24
C GLU A 82 4.98 1.04 14.30
N ILE A 83 4.95 1.74 13.17
CA ILE A 83 4.40 3.10 13.10
C ILE A 83 2.93 3.11 13.50
N ARG A 84 2.14 2.16 12.96
CA ARG A 84 0.72 2.01 13.30
C ARG A 84 0.51 1.84 14.82
N ARG A 85 1.24 0.92 15.42
CA ARG A 85 1.12 0.62 16.85
C ARG A 85 1.50 1.81 17.72
N GLU A 86 2.54 2.56 17.35
CA GLU A 86 3.05 3.69 18.14
C GLU A 86 2.18 4.94 18.02
N THR A 87 1.64 5.20 16.83
CA THR A 87 0.98 6.49 16.54
C THR A 87 -0.54 6.40 16.46
N GLY A 88 -1.08 5.20 16.23
CA GLY A 88 -2.50 5.00 15.92
C GLY A 88 -2.92 5.49 14.53
N LEU A 89 -1.98 6.01 13.71
CA LEU A 89 -2.26 6.43 12.35
C LEU A 89 -2.60 5.23 11.45
N THR A 90 -3.49 5.45 10.51
CA THR A 90 -3.71 4.54 9.40
C THR A 90 -2.43 4.36 8.61
N THR A 91 -2.01 3.12 8.38
CA THR A 91 -0.79 2.82 7.63
C THR A 91 -1.05 1.99 6.39
N MET A 92 -0.20 2.19 5.40
CA MET A 92 -0.17 1.42 4.18
C MET A 92 1.18 0.71 4.09
N ALA A 93 1.16 -0.62 3.97
CA ALA A 93 2.35 -1.44 3.81
C ALA A 93 2.67 -1.65 2.33
N VAL A 94 3.95 -1.64 2.00
CA VAL A 94 4.46 -1.91 0.65
C VAL A 94 5.67 -2.85 0.76
N GLY A 95 6.08 -3.49 -0.32
CA GLY A 95 7.31 -4.27 -0.41
C GLY A 95 7.09 -5.71 -0.81
N GLN A 96 7.11 -6.00 -2.12
CA GLN A 96 6.88 -7.32 -2.69
C GLN A 96 5.65 -8.05 -2.13
N ILE A 97 4.55 -7.32 -1.96
CA ILE A 97 3.25 -7.88 -1.67
C ILE A 97 2.62 -8.17 -3.03
N THR A 98 2.53 -9.44 -3.42
CA THR A 98 2.02 -9.87 -4.73
C THR A 98 0.86 -10.84 -4.61
N GLU A 99 0.82 -11.62 -3.52
CA GLU A 99 -0.16 -12.67 -3.32
C GLU A 99 -1.38 -12.17 -2.53
N PRO A 100 -2.61 -12.53 -2.96
CA PRO A 100 -3.84 -12.14 -2.29
C PRO A 100 -3.88 -12.53 -0.80
N PHE A 101 -3.48 -13.76 -0.47
CA PHE A 101 -3.47 -14.24 0.91
C PHE A 101 -2.42 -13.55 1.78
N GLN A 102 -1.29 -13.12 1.19
CA GLN A 102 -0.30 -12.30 1.90
C GLN A 102 -0.88 -10.93 2.24
N ALA A 103 -1.51 -10.27 1.27
CA ALA A 103 -2.14 -8.97 1.46
C ALA A 103 -3.24 -9.03 2.53
N GLU A 104 -4.10 -10.05 2.44
CA GLU A 104 -5.17 -10.30 3.43
C GLU A 104 -4.58 -10.54 4.83
N ALA A 105 -3.54 -11.35 4.96
CA ALA A 105 -2.90 -11.62 6.25
C ALA A 105 -2.36 -10.34 6.90
N ILE A 106 -1.71 -9.44 6.14
CA ILE A 106 -1.20 -8.16 6.63
C ILE A 106 -2.34 -7.33 7.26
N ILE A 107 -3.47 -7.24 6.57
CA ILE A 107 -4.64 -6.48 7.04
C ILE A 107 -5.29 -7.16 8.25
N ARG A 108 -5.60 -8.44 8.17
CA ARG A 108 -6.31 -9.16 9.23
C ARG A 108 -5.53 -9.29 10.52
N THR A 109 -4.21 -9.38 10.45
CA THR A 109 -3.36 -9.42 11.64
C THR A 109 -3.04 -8.02 12.20
N GLY A 110 -3.54 -6.96 11.57
CA GLY A 110 -3.36 -5.58 12.02
C GLY A 110 -1.94 -5.05 11.83
N GLN A 111 -1.17 -5.61 10.90
CA GLN A 111 0.17 -5.11 10.58
C GLN A 111 0.11 -3.79 9.82
N ALA A 112 -0.91 -3.61 8.98
CA ALA A 112 -1.24 -2.35 8.33
C ALA A 112 -2.75 -2.30 8.06
N ASP A 113 -3.27 -1.14 7.68
CA ASP A 113 -4.68 -0.95 7.33
C ASP A 113 -4.91 -1.06 5.82
N MET A 114 -3.87 -0.87 5.03
CA MET A 114 -3.88 -0.95 3.58
C MET A 114 -2.59 -1.58 3.06
N VAL A 115 -2.64 -2.07 1.82
CA VAL A 115 -1.45 -2.52 1.08
C VAL A 115 -1.26 -1.68 -0.18
N SER A 116 -0.02 -1.40 -0.51
CA SER A 116 0.38 -0.63 -1.69
C SER A 116 1.24 -1.51 -2.61
N MET A 117 0.95 -1.46 -3.90
CA MET A 117 1.64 -2.24 -4.91
C MET A 117 1.99 -1.38 -6.12
N ALA A 118 3.22 -1.50 -6.61
CA ALA A 118 3.62 -0.88 -7.87
C ALA A 118 3.77 -1.94 -8.97
N ARG A 119 4.85 -2.71 -8.94
CA ARG A 119 5.15 -3.73 -9.98
C ARG A 119 4.08 -4.81 -10.10
N GLY A 120 3.44 -5.20 -8.99
CA GLY A 120 2.31 -6.13 -9.01
C GLY A 120 1.13 -5.62 -9.84
N MET A 121 0.76 -4.35 -9.64
CA MET A 121 -0.31 -3.70 -10.41
C MET A 121 0.08 -3.39 -11.87
N LEU A 122 1.37 -3.20 -12.16
CA LEU A 122 1.84 -3.06 -13.55
C LEU A 122 1.77 -4.40 -14.30
N ALA A 123 2.09 -5.51 -13.62
CA ALA A 123 2.01 -6.85 -14.18
C ALA A 123 0.57 -7.34 -14.32
N ASP A 124 -0.27 -7.05 -13.34
CA ASP A 124 -1.70 -7.37 -13.31
C ASP A 124 -2.53 -6.15 -12.91
N PRO A 125 -2.97 -5.31 -13.85
CA PRO A 125 -3.79 -4.14 -13.54
C PRO A 125 -5.15 -4.45 -12.90
N ARG A 126 -5.57 -5.71 -12.93
CA ARG A 126 -6.82 -6.21 -12.34
C ARG A 126 -6.58 -7.05 -11.09
N TRP A 127 -5.41 -6.94 -10.51
CA TRP A 127 -5.00 -7.70 -9.33
C TRP A 127 -6.06 -7.68 -8.21
N ALA A 128 -6.67 -6.53 -7.94
CA ALA A 128 -7.71 -6.42 -6.91
C ALA A 128 -8.94 -7.30 -7.19
N TRP A 129 -9.35 -7.47 -8.44
CA TRP A 129 -10.44 -8.37 -8.82
C TRP A 129 -10.03 -9.84 -8.65
N HIS A 130 -8.81 -10.17 -9.10
CA HIS A 130 -8.28 -11.53 -8.94
C HIS A 130 -8.07 -11.88 -7.47
N ALA A 131 -7.63 -10.92 -6.65
CA ALA A 131 -7.49 -11.10 -5.22
C ALA A 131 -8.85 -11.37 -4.53
N ALA A 132 -9.87 -10.57 -4.84
CA ALA A 132 -11.23 -10.81 -4.32
C ALA A 132 -11.71 -12.23 -4.68
N GLU A 133 -11.55 -12.63 -5.93
CA GLU A 133 -11.93 -13.99 -6.37
C GLU A 133 -11.14 -15.09 -5.66
N ALA A 134 -9.84 -14.91 -5.46
CA ALA A 134 -8.97 -15.87 -4.77
C ALA A 134 -9.34 -16.02 -3.29
N LEU A 135 -9.79 -14.93 -2.66
CA LEU A 135 -10.25 -14.88 -1.27
C LEU A 135 -11.71 -15.33 -1.11
N GLY A 136 -12.38 -15.71 -2.18
CA GLY A 136 -13.78 -16.13 -2.15
C GLY A 136 -14.80 -15.00 -2.09
N GLU A 137 -14.36 -13.78 -2.33
CA GLU A 137 -15.19 -12.58 -2.31
C GLU A 137 -15.69 -12.19 -3.70
N GLN A 138 -16.71 -11.35 -3.74
CA GLN A 138 -17.21 -10.80 -4.98
C GLN A 138 -16.45 -9.52 -5.35
N ALA A 139 -15.74 -9.55 -6.50
CA ALA A 139 -15.08 -8.35 -7.00
C ALA A 139 -16.09 -7.29 -7.46
N SER A 140 -15.78 -6.03 -7.14
CA SER A 140 -16.55 -4.89 -7.64
C SER A 140 -16.03 -4.48 -9.01
N TYR A 141 -16.84 -4.72 -10.06
CA TYR A 141 -16.50 -4.37 -11.43
C TYR A 141 -17.15 -3.04 -11.82
N ALA A 142 -16.41 -2.18 -12.50
CA ALA A 142 -17.04 -1.07 -13.20
C ALA A 142 -18.03 -1.60 -14.27
N PRO A 143 -19.13 -0.91 -14.56
CA PRO A 143 -20.21 -1.43 -15.40
C PRO A 143 -19.75 -1.99 -16.76
N GLN A 144 -18.79 -1.32 -17.40
CA GLN A 144 -18.23 -1.76 -18.70
C GLN A 144 -17.44 -3.08 -18.62
N TYR A 145 -17.01 -3.49 -17.42
CA TYR A 145 -16.24 -4.72 -17.18
C TYR A 145 -17.06 -5.84 -16.51
N MET A 146 -18.32 -5.63 -16.21
CA MET A 146 -19.15 -6.63 -15.50
C MET A 146 -19.16 -8.00 -16.19
N ARG A 147 -19.07 -8.03 -17.53
CA ARG A 147 -19.00 -9.28 -18.30
C ARG A 147 -17.70 -10.08 -18.09
N SER A 148 -16.68 -9.49 -17.47
CA SER A 148 -15.44 -10.18 -17.10
C SER A 148 -15.53 -10.88 -15.74
N SER A 149 -16.66 -10.79 -15.04
CA SER A 149 -16.87 -11.47 -13.76
C SER A 149 -16.73 -12.99 -13.90
N LYS A 150 -16.27 -13.66 -12.85
CA LYS A 150 -16.05 -15.10 -12.84
C LYS A 150 -17.29 -15.90 -13.24
N SER A 151 -18.48 -15.45 -12.83
CA SER A 151 -19.76 -16.08 -13.18
C SER A 151 -20.14 -15.97 -14.67
N LEU A 152 -19.60 -14.98 -15.37
CA LEU A 152 -19.88 -14.75 -16.80
C LEU A 152 -18.71 -15.15 -17.72
N ARG A 153 -17.53 -15.37 -17.15
CA ARG A 153 -16.35 -15.86 -17.90
C ARG A 153 -16.62 -17.27 -18.43
N GLY A 154 -16.40 -17.46 -19.73
CA GLY A 154 -16.61 -18.74 -20.37
C GLY A 154 -18.05 -19.01 -20.84
N LEU A 155 -18.99 -18.12 -20.60
CA LEU A 155 -20.30 -18.20 -21.25
C LEU A 155 -20.15 -17.89 -22.73
N PRO A 156 -20.89 -18.62 -23.60
CA PRO A 156 -20.92 -18.36 -25.05
C PRO A 156 -21.32 -16.89 -25.32
N ILE A 157 -20.61 -16.24 -26.23
CA ILE A 157 -21.00 -14.93 -26.72
C ILE A 157 -22.24 -15.13 -27.58
N PRO A 158 -23.37 -14.45 -27.31
CA PRO A 158 -24.55 -14.58 -28.15
C PRO A 158 -24.20 -14.31 -29.62
N GLY A 159 -24.50 -15.27 -30.50
CA GLY A 159 -24.20 -15.19 -31.93
C GLY A 159 -22.88 -15.82 -32.38
N ASN A 160 -22.01 -16.24 -31.46
CA ASN A 160 -20.80 -17.01 -31.80
C ASN A 160 -21.03 -18.51 -31.51
N PRO A 161 -20.66 -19.41 -32.43
CA PRO A 161 -20.70 -20.84 -32.17
C PRO A 161 -19.69 -21.20 -31.05
N PRO A 162 -19.94 -22.25 -30.25
CA PRO A 162 -18.99 -22.70 -29.24
C PRO A 162 -17.68 -23.12 -29.93
N VAL A 163 -16.55 -22.68 -29.40
CA VAL A 163 -15.25 -23.13 -29.87
C VAL A 163 -15.14 -24.62 -29.55
N ALA A 164 -15.03 -25.45 -30.57
CA ALA A 164 -14.79 -26.88 -30.40
C ALA A 164 -13.48 -27.09 -29.63
N LYS A 165 -13.53 -27.95 -28.60
CA LYS A 165 -12.34 -28.35 -27.82
C LYS A 165 -11.46 -29.27 -28.61
#